data_4dee0529d72a620bf9298f569cfee119
#
_entry.id   4dee0529d72a620bf9298f569cfee119
#
_cell.length_a   1.000
_cell.length_b   1.000
_cell.length_c   1.000
_cell.angle_alpha   90.00
_cell.angle_beta   90.00
_cell.angle_gamma   90.00
#
_symmetry.space_group_name_H-M   'P 1'
#
loop_
_entity.id
_entity.type
_entity.pdbx_description
1 polymer ?
#
loop_
_entity_poly.entity_id
_entity_poly.type
_entity_poly.pdbx_seq_one_letter_code
_entity_poly.pdbx_strand_id
1 'polypeptide(L)'
;MSEITYISKEVSVIEGILDAEDSKVVVAGSFSGNINANEVVLEEGSKFEGEVDARIIVIEGELKGKVKSYQLKVSHTARVDGELLTNSIEVASGAEIAGSISRVS
;
A
#
# COMPACT_ATOMS: atom_id res chain seq x y z
N MET A 1 -6.28 19.82 8.86
CA MET A 1 -4.86 19.42 9.02
C MET A 1 -4.75 17.91 8.94
N SER A 2 -3.97 17.41 8.01
CA SER A 2 -3.83 15.97 7.87
C SER A 2 -2.83 15.40 8.86
N GLU A 3 -3.11 14.22 9.36
CA GLU A 3 -2.25 13.52 10.30
C GLU A 3 -1.44 12.47 9.53
N ILE A 4 -0.28 12.14 10.07
CA ILE A 4 0.57 11.09 9.52
C ILE A 4 0.66 9.97 10.54
N THR A 5 0.29 8.76 10.13
CA THR A 5 0.47 7.57 10.94
C THR A 5 1.68 6.82 10.40
N TYR A 6 2.62 6.56 11.29
CA TYR A 6 3.86 5.89 10.93
C TYR A 6 3.97 4.56 11.66
N ILE A 7 4.19 3.48 10.90
CA ILE A 7 4.40 2.15 11.45
C ILE A 7 5.88 1.81 11.29
N SER A 8 6.59 1.78 12.40
CA SER A 8 8.03 1.64 12.45
C SER A 8 8.52 0.26 12.02
N LYS A 9 9.76 0.19 11.55
CA LYS A 9 10.45 -1.07 11.23
C LYS A 9 10.55 -2.02 12.43
N GLU A 10 10.51 -1.47 13.64
CA GLU A 10 10.62 -2.26 14.86
C GLU A 10 9.31 -3.00 15.16
N VAL A 11 8.23 -2.60 14.54
CA VAL A 11 6.95 -3.28 14.71
C VAL A 11 6.93 -4.49 13.77
N SER A 12 6.87 -5.68 14.35
CA SER A 12 6.93 -6.90 13.57
C SER A 12 5.59 -7.29 12.94
N VAL A 13 4.50 -7.17 13.68
CA VAL A 13 3.15 -7.46 13.16
C VAL A 13 2.13 -6.58 13.85
N ILE A 14 1.29 -5.93 13.05
CA ILE A 14 0.09 -5.26 13.53
C ILE A 14 -1.08 -5.86 12.75
N GLU A 15 -2.11 -6.26 13.46
CA GLU A 15 -3.32 -6.78 12.85
C GLU A 15 -4.50 -5.89 13.17
N GLY A 16 -5.42 -5.75 12.21
CA GLY A 16 -6.65 -5.04 12.44
C GLY A 16 -7.07 -4.13 11.30
N ILE A 17 -7.81 -3.09 11.67
CA ILE A 17 -8.32 -2.11 10.72
C ILE A 17 -7.74 -0.76 11.09
N LEU A 18 -7.07 -0.14 10.15
CA LEU A 18 -6.57 1.21 10.30
C LEU A 18 -7.40 2.12 9.41
N ASP A 19 -8.18 3.00 10.03
CA ASP A 19 -9.03 3.94 9.31
C ASP A 19 -8.51 5.35 9.55
N ALA A 20 -8.01 5.95 8.50
CA ALA A 20 -7.40 7.28 8.55
C ALA A 20 -7.75 8.06 7.28
N GLU A 21 -9.03 8.23 7.03
CA GLU A 21 -9.56 8.78 5.77
C GLU A 21 -8.88 10.04 5.25
N ASP A 22 -8.55 10.97 6.13
CA ASP A 22 -7.95 12.24 5.72
C ASP A 22 -6.46 12.30 6.06
N SER A 23 -5.85 11.15 6.30
CA SER A 23 -4.48 11.09 6.79
C SER A 23 -3.59 10.32 5.85
N LYS A 24 -2.30 10.47 6.07
CA LYS A 24 -1.26 9.69 5.39
C LYS A 24 -0.79 8.59 6.32
N VAL A 25 -0.70 7.39 5.81
CA VAL A 25 -0.17 6.23 6.54
C VAL A 25 1.15 5.82 5.89
N VAL A 26 2.20 5.72 6.70
CA VAL A 26 3.51 5.25 6.25
C VAL A 26 3.82 3.95 6.99
N VAL A 27 4.03 2.89 6.25
CA VAL A 27 4.34 1.57 6.80
C VAL A 27 5.79 1.23 6.52
N ALA A 28 6.58 1.09 7.57
CA ALA A 28 7.97 0.68 7.47
C ALA A 28 8.22 -0.72 8.02
N GLY A 29 7.29 -1.25 8.80
CA GLY A 29 7.35 -2.59 9.37
C GLY A 29 6.37 -3.54 8.71
N SER A 30 5.77 -4.43 9.49
CA SER A 30 4.79 -5.41 8.99
C SER A 30 3.39 -5.04 9.46
N PHE A 31 2.43 -5.14 8.57
CA PHE A 31 1.03 -4.88 8.88
C PHE A 31 0.16 -5.94 8.20
N SER A 32 -0.83 -6.43 8.92
CA SER A 32 -1.82 -7.37 8.39
C SER A 32 -3.21 -6.85 8.73
N GLY A 33 -4.08 -6.77 7.74
CA GLY A 33 -5.46 -6.30 7.92
C GLY A 33 -5.86 -5.30 6.86
N ASN A 34 -6.68 -4.32 7.25
CA ASN A 34 -7.21 -3.33 6.33
C ASN A 34 -6.72 -1.93 6.66
N ILE A 35 -6.32 -1.20 5.64
CA ILE A 35 -5.96 0.22 5.76
C ILE A 35 -6.90 1.03 4.88
N ASN A 36 -7.49 2.07 5.47
CA ASN A 36 -8.28 3.06 4.76
C ASN A 36 -7.71 4.43 5.08
N ALA A 37 -7.14 5.09 4.08
CA ALA A 37 -6.47 6.36 4.28
C ALA A 37 -6.57 7.21 3.01
N ASN A 38 -6.14 8.46 3.10
CA ASN A 38 -6.02 9.31 1.91
C ASN A 38 -4.77 8.96 1.11
N GLU A 39 -3.68 8.74 1.79
CA GLU A 39 -2.41 8.37 1.18
C GLU A 39 -1.73 7.27 1.97
N VAL A 40 -1.21 6.27 1.28
CA VAL A 40 -0.48 5.17 1.91
C VAL A 40 0.87 5.02 1.23
N VAL A 41 1.92 4.95 2.05
CA VAL A 41 3.28 4.68 1.58
C VAL A 41 3.79 3.42 2.26
N LEU A 42 4.12 2.41 1.47
CA LEU A 42 4.75 1.19 1.97
C LEU A 42 6.23 1.30 1.65
N GLU A 43 7.03 1.61 2.66
CA GLU A 43 8.46 1.84 2.48
C GLU A 43 9.21 0.56 2.14
N GLU A 44 10.43 0.73 1.61
CA GLU A 44 11.30 -0.40 1.29
C GLU A 44 11.53 -1.26 2.54
N GLY A 45 11.37 -2.56 2.38
CA GLY A 45 11.49 -3.51 3.48
C GLY A 45 10.21 -3.74 4.27
N SER A 46 9.17 -2.97 4.01
CA SER A 46 7.88 -3.19 4.66
C SER A 46 7.16 -4.39 4.06
N LYS A 47 6.27 -4.98 4.84
CA LYS A 47 5.43 -6.09 4.39
C LYS A 47 3.98 -5.81 4.77
N PHE A 48 3.13 -5.84 3.80
CA PHE A 48 1.71 -5.64 4.00
C PHE A 48 0.93 -6.83 3.46
N GLU A 49 -0.05 -7.28 4.24
CA GLU A 49 -0.94 -8.36 3.84
C GLU A 49 -2.36 -7.99 4.18
N GLY A 50 -3.26 -8.00 3.18
CA GLY A 50 -4.65 -7.65 3.38
C GLY A 50 -5.18 -6.71 2.32
N GLU A 51 -5.99 -5.72 2.75
CA GLU A 51 -6.62 -4.78 1.84
C GLU A 51 -6.21 -3.34 2.14
N VAL A 52 -5.92 -2.59 1.09
CA VAL A 52 -5.61 -1.16 1.18
C VAL A 52 -6.60 -0.40 0.31
N ASP A 53 -7.25 0.59 0.89
CA ASP A 53 -8.13 1.51 0.17
C ASP A 53 -7.63 2.92 0.44
N ALA A 54 -7.11 3.56 -0.58
CA ALA A 54 -6.57 4.90 -0.46
C ALA A 54 -6.66 5.62 -1.78
N ARG A 55 -6.57 6.93 -1.73
CA ARG A 55 -6.58 7.75 -2.92
C ARG A 55 -5.25 7.63 -3.68
N ILE A 56 -4.17 7.69 -2.94
CA ILE A 56 -2.82 7.58 -3.48
C ILE A 56 -2.07 6.52 -2.70
N ILE A 57 -1.47 5.58 -3.42
CA ILE A 57 -0.67 4.52 -2.81
C ILE A 57 0.69 4.48 -3.48
N VAL A 58 1.74 4.50 -2.66
CA VAL A 58 3.12 4.33 -3.12
C VAL A 58 3.66 3.05 -2.49
N ILE A 59 4.11 2.13 -3.31
CA ILE A 59 4.62 0.84 -2.84
C ILE A 59 6.11 0.76 -3.16
N GLU A 60 6.92 0.65 -2.10
CA GLU A 60 8.36 0.43 -2.21
C GLU A 60 8.77 -0.90 -1.56
N GLY A 61 7.86 -1.51 -0.80
CA GLY A 61 8.07 -2.79 -0.13
C GLY A 61 7.24 -3.90 -0.73
N GLU A 62 6.84 -4.85 0.10
CA GLU A 62 6.00 -5.98 -0.32
C GLU A 62 4.54 -5.75 0.05
N LEU A 63 3.65 -6.10 -0.87
CA LEU A 63 2.21 -6.07 -0.64
C LEU A 63 1.59 -7.35 -1.14
N LYS A 64 0.76 -7.97 -0.32
CA LYS A 64 -0.03 -9.15 -0.69
C LYS A 64 -1.50 -8.88 -0.39
N GLY A 65 -2.36 -9.09 -1.36
CA GLY A 65 -3.79 -8.95 -1.18
C GLY A 65 -4.43 -8.04 -2.19
N LYS A 66 -5.34 -7.18 -1.72
CA LYS A 66 -6.08 -6.28 -2.60
C LYS A 66 -5.70 -4.83 -2.37
N VAL A 67 -5.56 -4.11 -3.46
CA VAL A 67 -5.30 -2.69 -3.44
C VAL A 67 -6.39 -1.98 -4.24
N LYS A 68 -6.99 -0.97 -3.62
CA LYS A 68 -7.94 -0.11 -4.30
C LYS A 68 -7.45 1.32 -4.14
N SER A 69 -7.14 1.96 -5.26
CA SER A 69 -6.64 3.32 -5.24
C SER A 69 -7.06 4.07 -6.49
N TYR A 70 -7.02 5.39 -6.39
CA TYR A 70 -7.20 6.24 -7.56
C TYR A 70 -5.88 6.32 -8.34
N GLN A 71 -4.77 6.48 -7.62
CA GLN A 71 -3.44 6.56 -8.21
C GLN A 71 -2.49 5.62 -7.47
N LEU A 72 -1.78 4.80 -8.21
CA LEU A 72 -0.86 3.82 -7.67
C LEU A 72 0.52 4.02 -8.26
N LYS A 73 1.53 4.08 -7.41
CA LYS A 73 2.93 4.09 -7.83
C LYS A 73 3.65 2.88 -7.28
N VAL A 74 4.34 2.17 -8.14
CA VAL A 74 5.10 0.99 -7.75
C VAL A 74 6.57 1.24 -8.03
N SER A 75 7.37 1.25 -6.98
CA SER A 75 8.80 1.53 -7.05
C SER A 75 9.59 0.33 -7.57
N HIS A 76 10.84 0.54 -7.94
CA HIS A 76 11.68 -0.54 -8.47
C HIS A 76 11.99 -1.63 -7.42
N THR A 77 11.88 -1.31 -6.14
CA THR A 77 12.10 -2.28 -5.05
C THR A 77 10.83 -2.99 -4.61
N ALA A 78 9.70 -2.68 -5.24
CA ALA A 78 8.41 -3.17 -4.79
C ALA A 78 8.11 -4.58 -5.30
N ARG A 79 7.36 -5.32 -4.49
CA ARG A 79 6.78 -6.60 -4.86
C ARG A 79 5.30 -6.56 -4.53
N VAL A 80 4.48 -6.81 -5.50
CA VAL A 80 3.03 -6.80 -5.33
C VAL A 80 2.47 -8.14 -5.78
N ASP A 81 1.66 -8.75 -4.92
CA ASP A 81 1.03 -10.02 -5.22
C ASP A 81 -0.46 -9.92 -4.86
N GLY A 82 -1.32 -10.07 -5.85
CA GLY A 82 -2.76 -10.05 -5.64
C GLY A 82 -3.51 -9.24 -6.67
N GLU A 83 -4.59 -8.59 -6.24
CA GLU A 83 -5.45 -7.81 -7.11
C GLU A 83 -5.24 -6.32 -6.91
N LEU A 84 -5.01 -5.62 -8.01
CA LEU A 84 -4.85 -4.18 -8.01
C LEU A 84 -6.01 -3.55 -8.77
N LEU A 85 -6.73 -2.67 -8.10
CA LEU A 85 -7.84 -1.94 -8.69
C LEU A 85 -7.48 -0.46 -8.60
N THR A 86 -7.14 0.15 -9.73
CA THR A 86 -6.65 1.52 -9.74
C THR A 86 -7.06 2.24 -11.02
N ASN A 87 -7.19 3.56 -10.93
CA ASN A 87 -7.50 4.37 -12.11
C ASN A 87 -6.23 4.72 -12.90
N SER A 88 -5.14 4.94 -12.21
CA SER A 88 -3.85 5.30 -12.80
C SER A 88 -2.74 4.54 -12.12
N ILE A 89 -1.83 3.95 -12.89
CA ILE A 89 -0.72 3.19 -12.35
C ILE A 89 0.60 3.59 -13.01
N GLU A 90 1.63 3.73 -12.17
CA GLU A 90 3.01 3.90 -12.61
C GLU A 90 3.85 2.78 -12.03
N VAL A 91 4.56 2.06 -12.87
CA VAL A 91 5.40 0.94 -12.44
C VAL A 91 6.83 1.22 -12.91
N ALA A 92 7.75 1.27 -11.97
CA ALA A 92 9.16 1.48 -12.27
C ALA A 92 9.81 0.18 -12.78
N SER A 93 10.87 0.32 -13.56
CA SER A 93 11.65 -0.83 -14.00
C SER A 93 12.22 -1.58 -12.80
N GLY A 94 12.09 -2.90 -12.81
CA GLY A 94 12.57 -3.73 -11.73
C GLY A 94 11.50 -4.13 -10.72
N ALA A 95 10.35 -3.48 -10.75
CA ALA A 95 9.24 -3.86 -9.87
C ALA A 95 8.67 -5.22 -10.31
N GLU A 96 8.22 -5.99 -9.32
CA GLU A 96 7.58 -7.27 -9.56
C GLU A 96 6.11 -7.20 -9.18
N ILE A 97 5.24 -7.53 -10.11
CA ILE A 97 3.81 -7.58 -9.89
C ILE A 97 3.30 -8.92 -10.35
N ALA A 98 2.71 -9.67 -9.42
CA ALA A 98 2.07 -10.93 -9.72
C ALA A 98 0.57 -10.78 -9.41
N GLY A 99 -0.28 -11.32 -10.28
CA GLY A 99 -1.71 -11.23 -10.09
C GLY A 99 -2.38 -10.41 -11.18
N SER A 100 -3.46 -9.72 -10.84
CA SER A 100 -4.26 -8.99 -11.82
C SER A 100 -4.30 -7.50 -11.52
N ILE A 101 -4.33 -6.70 -12.58
CA ILE A 101 -4.51 -5.26 -12.50
C ILE A 101 -5.77 -4.91 -13.25
N SER A 102 -6.69 -4.24 -12.57
CA SER A 102 -7.92 -3.77 -13.17
C SER A 102 -8.05 -2.26 -13.01
N ARG A 103 -8.71 -1.65 -13.97
CA ARG A 103 -8.93 -0.22 -13.95
C ARG A 103 -10.29 0.12 -13.35
N VAL A 104 -10.29 1.05 -12.42
CA VAL A 104 -11.51 1.64 -11.88
C VAL A 104 -11.91 2.78 -12.80
N SER A 105 -13.02 2.71 -13.40
CA SER A 105 -13.47 3.80 -14.28
C SER A 105 -14.93 4.14 -14.04
#